data_431b8b47386df244687bc78ca70ae1f3
#
_entry.id   431b8b47386df244687bc78ca70ae1f3
#
_cell.length_a   1.000
_cell.length_b   1.000
_cell.length_c   1.000
_cell.angle_alpha   90.00
_cell.angle_beta   90.00
_cell.angle_gamma   90.00
#
_symmetry.space_group_name_H-M   'P 1'
#
loop_
_entity.id
_entity.type
_entity.pdbx_description
1 polymer ?
#
loop_
_entity_poly.entity_id
_entity_poly.type
_entity_poly.pdbx_seq_one_letter_code
_entity_poly.pdbx_strand_id
1 'polypeptide(L)'
;MNASIKDYITVTLNYWVFTFTDGALRIIVLLHFYKEGFSPFFIALLFLSYEFAGVFTNLIGGWLSTNYGIKRMLGIGLVIQSLGLVCLSVVNTAWGTVIATVWILFCQGLCGVAKDFTKTASKSAIKLTSDKLEGIESKDSRLFRWVAWFTGSKNAMKGIGFLGGGLLLTGFGFQNSLWLLVFLT
;
A
#
# COMPACT_ATOMS: atom_id res chain seq x y z
N MET A 1 9.52 -27.68 4.75
CA MET A 1 8.94 -26.61 3.94
C MET A 1 10.09 -25.91 3.21
N ASN A 2 10.09 -25.97 1.87
CA ASN A 2 11.21 -25.43 1.07
C ASN A 2 11.39 -23.93 1.32
N ALA A 3 12.66 -23.46 1.34
CA ALA A 3 12.99 -22.04 1.57
C ALA A 3 12.21 -21.10 0.63
N SER A 4 12.00 -21.50 -0.62
CA SER A 4 11.22 -20.77 -1.62
C SER A 4 9.75 -20.56 -1.23
N ILE A 5 9.13 -21.55 -0.58
CA ILE A 5 7.72 -21.45 -0.13
C ILE A 5 7.62 -20.51 1.08
N LYS A 6 8.59 -20.55 2.01
CA LYS A 6 8.64 -19.60 3.13
C LYS A 6 8.77 -18.16 2.63
N ASP A 7 9.66 -17.93 1.68
CA ASP A 7 9.84 -16.60 1.08
C ASP A 7 8.54 -16.11 0.40
N TYR A 8 7.84 -16.99 -0.32
CA TYR A 8 6.54 -16.65 -0.92
C TYR A 8 5.50 -16.27 0.13
N ILE A 9 5.34 -17.07 1.18
CA ILE A 9 4.38 -16.80 2.26
C ILE A 9 4.72 -15.46 2.93
N THR A 10 5.99 -15.23 3.26
CA THR A 10 6.43 -13.98 3.90
C THR A 10 6.12 -12.76 3.03
N VAL A 11 6.44 -12.82 1.73
CA VAL A 11 6.14 -11.73 0.79
C VAL A 11 4.65 -11.49 0.66
N THR A 12 3.86 -12.57 0.59
CA THR A 12 2.39 -12.48 0.46
C THR A 12 1.76 -11.87 1.72
N LEU A 13 2.19 -12.29 2.90
CA LEU A 13 1.70 -11.74 4.17
C LEU A 13 2.03 -10.25 4.32
N ASN A 14 3.28 -9.86 4.07
CA ASN A 14 3.67 -8.45 4.09
C ASN A 14 2.84 -7.61 3.10
N TYR A 15 2.58 -8.17 1.92
CA TYR A 15 1.77 -7.48 0.93
C TYR A 15 0.29 -7.42 1.31
N TRP A 16 -0.24 -8.41 2.02
CA TRP A 16 -1.60 -8.38 2.54
C TRP A 16 -1.77 -7.30 3.59
N VAL A 17 -0.86 -7.22 4.56
CA VAL A 17 -0.85 -6.15 5.57
C VAL A 17 -0.79 -4.78 4.89
N PHE A 18 0.14 -4.61 3.95
CA PHE A 18 0.25 -3.38 3.18
C PHE A 18 -1.06 -3.05 2.45
N THR A 19 -1.65 -4.03 1.75
CA THR A 19 -2.88 -3.81 0.95
C THR A 19 -4.09 -3.51 1.83
N PHE A 20 -4.17 -4.12 3.00
CA PHE A 20 -5.18 -3.81 4.00
C PHE A 20 -5.04 -2.37 4.49
N THR A 21 -3.85 -1.96 4.93
CA THR A 21 -3.60 -0.61 5.46
C THR A 21 -3.78 0.46 4.38
N ASP A 22 -3.37 0.19 3.13
CA ASP A 22 -3.60 1.06 1.98
C ASP A 22 -5.11 1.23 1.68
N GLY A 23 -5.86 0.13 1.68
CA GLY A 23 -7.31 0.16 1.51
C GLY A 23 -8.01 0.94 2.63
N ALA A 24 -7.65 0.66 3.88
CA ALA A 24 -8.20 1.37 5.03
C ALA A 24 -7.90 2.86 5.00
N LEU A 25 -6.66 3.24 4.69
CA LEU A 25 -6.24 4.64 4.55
C LEU A 25 -7.11 5.40 3.54
N ARG A 26 -7.37 4.80 2.39
CA ARG A 26 -8.19 5.45 1.34
C ARG A 26 -9.60 5.81 1.84
N ILE A 27 -10.25 4.90 2.54
CA ILE A 27 -11.59 5.14 3.08
C ILE A 27 -11.55 6.13 4.23
N ILE A 28 -10.54 6.04 5.12
CA ILE A 28 -10.37 6.98 6.22
C ILE A 28 -10.19 8.41 5.70
N VAL A 29 -9.31 8.62 4.73
CA VAL A 29 -9.06 9.92 4.11
C VAL A 29 -10.34 10.43 3.40
N LEU A 30 -10.96 9.61 2.58
CA LEU A 30 -12.17 9.98 1.83
C LEU A 30 -13.29 10.42 2.78
N LEU A 31 -13.64 9.59 3.75
CA LEU A 31 -14.77 9.86 4.64
C LEU A 31 -14.47 11.01 5.62
N HIS A 32 -13.24 11.11 6.11
CA HIS A 32 -12.85 12.18 7.02
C HIS A 32 -12.96 13.56 6.34
N PHE A 33 -12.30 13.75 5.21
CA PHE A 33 -12.31 15.04 4.53
C PHE A 33 -13.68 15.36 3.89
N TYR A 34 -14.46 14.34 3.52
CA TYR A 34 -15.84 14.56 3.12
C TYR A 34 -16.69 15.11 4.30
N LYS A 35 -16.53 14.59 5.51
CA LYS A 35 -17.20 15.09 6.73
C LYS A 35 -16.75 16.50 7.12
N GLU A 36 -15.48 16.84 6.87
CA GLU A 36 -14.93 18.19 7.08
C GLU A 36 -15.42 19.22 6.04
N GLY A 37 -16.26 18.81 5.10
CA GLY A 37 -16.87 19.69 4.10
C GLY A 37 -16.05 19.92 2.83
N PHE A 38 -14.99 19.14 2.59
CA PHE A 38 -14.25 19.21 1.33
C PHE A 38 -15.09 18.71 0.17
N SER A 39 -15.03 19.41 -0.97
CA SER A 39 -15.76 19.01 -2.15
C SER A 39 -15.26 17.65 -2.70
N PRO A 40 -16.15 16.85 -3.34
CA PRO A 40 -15.73 15.59 -3.97
C PRO A 40 -14.60 15.78 -5.00
N PHE A 41 -14.58 16.90 -5.71
CA PHE A 41 -13.50 17.23 -6.64
C PHE A 41 -12.15 17.38 -5.91
N PHE A 42 -12.12 18.05 -4.77
CA PHE A 42 -10.92 18.21 -3.97
C PHE A 42 -10.41 16.87 -3.45
N ILE A 43 -11.30 16.01 -2.96
CA ILE A 43 -10.94 14.66 -2.51
C ILE A 43 -10.36 13.85 -3.67
N ALA A 44 -10.92 13.96 -4.88
CA ALA A 44 -10.37 13.32 -6.06
C ALA A 44 -8.94 13.82 -6.37
N LEU A 45 -8.65 15.11 -6.15
CA LEU A 45 -7.31 15.68 -6.32
C LEU A 45 -6.30 15.09 -5.32
N LEU A 46 -6.71 14.80 -4.08
CA LEU A 46 -5.88 14.12 -3.09
C LEU A 46 -5.46 12.72 -3.58
N PHE A 47 -6.40 11.98 -4.18
CA PHE A 47 -6.09 10.67 -4.76
C PHE A 47 -5.28 10.76 -6.04
N LEU A 48 -5.43 11.85 -6.81
CA LEU A 48 -4.60 12.08 -7.99
C LEU A 48 -3.11 12.21 -7.62
N SER A 49 -2.77 12.94 -6.53
CA SER A 49 -1.39 13.06 -6.06
C SER A 49 -0.81 11.71 -5.66
N TYR A 50 -1.61 10.87 -5.00
CA TYR A 50 -1.25 9.51 -4.64
C TYR A 50 -0.93 8.64 -5.87
N GLU A 51 -1.77 8.66 -6.91
CA GLU A 51 -1.55 7.87 -8.12
C GLU A 51 -0.41 8.46 -8.98
N PHE A 52 -0.28 9.79 -9.04
CA PHE A 52 0.76 10.48 -9.79
C PHE A 52 2.17 10.15 -9.25
N ALA A 53 2.34 10.20 -7.92
CA ALA A 53 3.59 9.77 -7.30
C ALA A 53 3.96 8.32 -7.66
N GLY A 54 2.96 7.45 -7.77
CA GLY A 54 3.12 6.06 -8.20
C GLY A 54 3.66 5.91 -9.62
N VAL A 55 3.29 6.78 -10.56
CA VAL A 55 3.81 6.73 -11.93
C VAL A 55 5.33 6.88 -11.96
N PHE A 56 5.87 7.87 -11.26
CA PHE A 56 7.32 8.06 -11.15
C PHE A 56 8.00 6.89 -10.46
N THR A 57 7.40 6.39 -9.39
CA THR A 57 7.93 5.24 -8.65
C THR A 57 7.99 3.98 -9.50
N ASN A 58 6.99 3.74 -10.35
CA ASN A 58 7.00 2.58 -11.26
C ASN A 58 8.13 2.65 -12.29
N LEU A 59 8.45 3.85 -12.79
CA LEU A 59 9.56 4.04 -13.74
C LEU A 59 10.92 3.68 -13.11
N ILE A 60 11.11 4.05 -11.84
CA ILE A 60 12.37 3.84 -11.11
C ILE A 60 12.39 2.50 -10.39
N GLY A 61 11.23 1.99 -9.98
CA GLY A 61 11.08 0.82 -9.11
C GLY A 61 11.63 -0.47 -9.71
N GLY A 62 11.53 -0.63 -11.03
CA GLY A 62 12.13 -1.77 -11.74
C GLY A 62 13.66 -1.78 -11.60
N TRP A 63 14.31 -0.65 -11.84
CA TRP A 63 15.76 -0.49 -11.67
C TRP A 63 16.20 -0.65 -10.20
N LEU A 64 15.46 -0.08 -9.25
CA LEU A 64 15.76 -0.23 -7.84
C LEU A 64 15.64 -1.69 -7.37
N SER A 65 14.64 -2.43 -7.85
CA SER A 65 14.44 -3.83 -7.43
C SER A 65 15.58 -4.74 -7.87
N THR A 66 16.22 -4.45 -8.99
CA THR A 66 17.39 -5.21 -9.46
C THR A 66 18.65 -4.90 -8.65
N ASN A 67 18.82 -3.65 -8.21
CA ASN A 67 20.04 -3.22 -7.50
C ASN A 67 19.99 -3.48 -5.98
N TYR A 68 18.84 -3.24 -5.34
CA TYR A 68 18.72 -3.33 -3.88
C TYR A 68 18.13 -4.65 -3.37
N GLY A 69 17.58 -5.45 -4.25
CA GLY A 69 16.93 -6.72 -3.92
C GLY A 69 15.51 -6.55 -3.35
N ILE A 70 14.71 -7.58 -3.57
CA ILE A 70 13.25 -7.55 -3.35
C ILE A 70 12.88 -7.35 -1.87
N LYS A 71 13.56 -8.04 -0.95
CA LYS A 71 13.25 -7.97 0.50
C LYS A 71 13.48 -6.57 1.06
N ARG A 72 14.55 -5.90 0.62
CA ARG A 72 14.83 -4.51 1.02
C ARG A 72 13.80 -3.55 0.45
N MET A 73 13.40 -3.75 -0.80
CA MET A 73 12.36 -2.92 -1.43
C MET A 73 11.00 -3.03 -0.71
N LEU A 74 10.61 -4.24 -0.28
CA LEU A 74 9.41 -4.43 0.53
C LEU A 74 9.51 -3.68 1.87
N GLY A 75 10.63 -3.81 2.57
CA GLY A 75 10.88 -3.10 3.83
C GLY A 75 10.84 -1.57 3.66
N ILE A 76 11.50 -1.05 2.62
CA ILE A 76 11.46 0.39 2.29
C ILE A 76 10.01 0.85 2.03
N GLY A 77 9.23 0.07 1.27
CA GLY A 77 7.83 0.38 1.02
C GLY A 77 7.00 0.48 2.31
N LEU A 78 7.17 -0.45 3.25
CA LEU A 78 6.49 -0.42 4.55
C LEU A 78 6.93 0.77 5.40
N VAL A 79 8.22 1.09 5.45
CA VAL A 79 8.74 2.27 6.17
C VAL A 79 8.17 3.56 5.59
N ILE A 80 8.14 3.73 4.27
CA ILE A 80 7.57 4.91 3.62
C ILE A 80 6.05 5.00 3.90
N GLN A 81 5.34 3.87 3.91
CA GLN A 81 3.92 3.82 4.27
C GLN A 81 3.70 4.29 5.71
N SER A 82 4.47 3.76 6.67
CA SER A 82 4.39 4.17 8.07
C SER A 82 4.69 5.67 8.24
N LEU A 83 5.72 6.18 7.56
CA LEU A 83 6.05 7.61 7.57
C LEU A 83 4.90 8.45 7.00
N GLY A 84 4.30 8.05 5.88
CA GLY A 84 3.15 8.73 5.30
C GLY A 84 1.94 8.78 6.23
N LEU A 85 1.66 7.67 6.93
CA LEU A 85 0.58 7.58 7.93
C LEU A 85 0.85 8.47 9.15
N VAL A 86 2.08 8.46 9.67
CA VAL A 86 2.50 9.33 10.78
C VAL A 86 2.39 10.80 10.38
N CYS A 87 2.92 11.19 9.22
CA CYS A 87 2.81 12.56 8.72
C CYS A 87 1.34 12.99 8.56
N LEU A 88 0.48 12.08 8.10
CA LEU A 88 -0.94 12.36 7.95
C LEU A 88 -1.65 12.50 9.31
N SER A 89 -1.22 11.76 10.34
CA SER A 89 -1.81 11.86 11.69
C SER A 89 -1.54 13.19 12.39
N VAL A 90 -0.53 13.94 11.95
CA VAL A 90 -0.17 15.27 12.52
C VAL A 90 -0.97 16.40 11.90
N VAL A 91 -1.78 16.14 10.87
CA VAL A 91 -2.62 17.17 10.23
C VAL A 91 -3.51 17.82 11.26
N ASN A 92 -3.45 19.17 11.31
CA ASN A 92 -4.28 19.97 12.19
C ASN A 92 -5.06 21.00 11.36
N THR A 93 -6.36 21.05 11.57
CA THR A 93 -7.26 22.01 10.93
C THR A 93 -6.92 23.49 11.25
N ALA A 94 -6.21 23.73 12.37
CA ALA A 94 -5.74 25.06 12.74
C ALA A 94 -4.64 25.64 11.82
N TRP A 95 -4.03 24.84 10.93
CA TRP A 95 -2.97 25.32 10.03
C TRP A 95 -3.46 26.19 8.86
N GLY A 96 -4.78 26.37 8.73
CA GLY A 96 -5.38 27.01 7.58
C GLY A 96 -5.47 26.05 6.37
N THR A 97 -6.48 26.28 5.52
CA THR A 97 -6.86 25.35 4.46
C THR A 97 -5.73 25.05 3.46
N VAL A 98 -4.94 26.07 3.08
CA VAL A 98 -3.88 25.91 2.06
C VAL A 98 -2.74 25.02 2.58
N ILE A 99 -2.24 25.30 3.80
CA ILE A 99 -1.12 24.55 4.39
C ILE A 99 -1.54 23.11 4.66
N ALA A 100 -2.72 22.90 5.24
CA ALA A 100 -3.26 21.57 5.46
C ALA A 100 -3.40 20.77 4.16
N THR A 101 -3.90 21.41 3.10
CA THR A 101 -4.04 20.79 1.77
C THR A 101 -2.70 20.35 1.21
N VAL A 102 -1.69 21.22 1.17
CA VAL A 102 -0.35 20.91 0.65
C VAL A 102 0.26 19.75 1.44
N TRP A 103 0.10 19.77 2.76
CA TRP A 103 0.61 18.71 3.64
C TRP A 103 -0.06 17.35 3.34
N ILE A 104 -1.39 17.33 3.20
CA ILE A 104 -2.14 16.11 2.87
C ILE A 104 -1.72 15.57 1.50
N LEU A 105 -1.57 16.44 0.48
CA LEU A 105 -1.09 16.05 -0.84
C LEU A 105 0.30 15.40 -0.77
N PHE A 106 1.20 15.97 0.03
CA PHE A 106 2.53 15.40 0.26
C PHE A 106 2.46 14.02 0.93
N CYS A 107 1.67 13.88 2.01
CA CYS A 107 1.48 12.60 2.70
C CYS A 107 0.87 11.53 1.77
N GLN A 108 -0.12 11.90 0.96
CA GLN A 108 -0.71 11.01 -0.03
C GLN A 108 0.30 10.60 -1.11
N GLY A 109 1.15 11.52 -1.55
CA GLY A 109 2.25 11.23 -2.46
C GLY A 109 3.21 10.18 -1.89
N LEU A 110 3.62 10.31 -0.62
CA LEU A 110 4.45 9.31 0.08
C LEU A 110 3.80 7.93 0.10
N CYS A 111 2.51 7.86 0.46
CA CYS A 111 1.77 6.59 0.46
C CYS A 111 1.65 6.01 -0.96
N GLY A 112 1.52 6.85 -1.99
CA GLY A 112 1.55 6.43 -3.39
C GLY A 112 2.88 5.80 -3.80
N VAL A 113 4.01 6.42 -3.40
CA VAL A 113 5.36 5.85 -3.58
C VAL A 113 5.46 4.49 -2.90
N ALA A 114 5.07 4.38 -1.63
CA ALA A 114 5.10 3.14 -0.86
C ALA A 114 4.32 2.01 -1.54
N LYS A 115 3.13 2.33 -2.08
CA LYS A 115 2.29 1.38 -2.81
C LYS A 115 3.02 0.77 -4.00
N ASP A 116 3.63 1.61 -4.83
CA ASP A 116 4.21 1.11 -6.08
C ASP A 116 5.55 0.41 -5.84
N PHE A 117 6.34 0.82 -4.83
CA PHE A 117 7.49 0.04 -4.37
C PHE A 117 7.08 -1.36 -3.91
N THR A 118 6.12 -1.46 -3.02
CA THR A 118 5.66 -2.73 -2.47
C THR A 118 5.05 -3.62 -3.55
N LYS A 119 4.25 -3.05 -4.46
CA LYS A 119 3.64 -3.74 -5.59
C LYS A 119 4.68 -4.32 -6.56
N THR A 120 5.69 -3.53 -6.94
CA THR A 120 6.75 -3.94 -7.88
C THR A 120 7.61 -5.03 -7.25
N ALA A 121 8.05 -4.84 -6.01
CA ALA A 121 8.84 -5.82 -5.27
C ALA A 121 8.10 -7.15 -5.08
N SER A 122 6.81 -7.11 -4.73
CA SER A 122 6.00 -8.33 -4.54
C SER A 122 5.80 -9.11 -5.82
N LYS A 123 5.52 -8.44 -6.95
CA LYS A 123 5.40 -9.10 -8.25
C LYS A 123 6.72 -9.78 -8.68
N SER A 124 7.85 -9.10 -8.49
CA SER A 124 9.17 -9.64 -8.79
C SER A 124 9.50 -10.86 -7.91
N ALA A 125 9.12 -10.81 -6.62
CA ALA A 125 9.30 -11.93 -5.69
C ALA A 125 8.55 -13.18 -6.14
N ILE A 126 7.30 -13.04 -6.57
CA ILE A 126 6.48 -14.16 -7.02
C ILE A 126 7.08 -14.81 -8.26
N LYS A 127 7.51 -13.99 -9.23
CA LYS A 127 8.15 -14.50 -10.44
C LYS A 127 9.40 -15.33 -10.10
N LEU A 128 10.30 -14.80 -9.26
CA LEU A 128 11.51 -15.50 -8.86
C LEU A 128 11.22 -16.77 -8.05
N THR A 129 10.17 -16.79 -7.24
CA THR A 129 9.78 -17.98 -6.47
C THR A 129 9.22 -19.04 -7.39
N SER A 130 8.38 -18.67 -8.36
CA SER A 130 7.86 -19.60 -9.36
C SER A 130 8.97 -20.24 -10.20
N ASP A 131 10.01 -19.47 -10.54
CA ASP A 131 11.15 -19.97 -11.32
C ASP A 131 12.02 -20.98 -10.55
N LYS A 132 12.05 -20.89 -9.22
CA LYS A 132 12.84 -21.78 -8.34
C LYS A 132 12.13 -23.07 -7.96
N LEU A 133 10.82 -23.16 -8.19
CA LEU A 133 10.06 -24.37 -7.88
C LEU A 133 10.11 -25.32 -9.08
N GLU A 134 10.80 -26.45 -8.93
CA GLU A 134 10.80 -27.56 -9.88
C GLU A 134 9.54 -28.39 -9.68
N GLY A 135 8.87 -28.81 -10.76
CA GLY A 135 7.66 -29.64 -10.72
C GLY A 135 7.26 -30.15 -12.10
N ILE A 136 6.31 -31.09 -12.11
CA ILE A 136 5.80 -31.79 -13.32
C ILE A 136 5.02 -30.84 -14.24
N GLU A 137 4.48 -29.74 -13.69
CA GLU A 137 3.72 -28.75 -14.47
C GLU A 137 4.64 -27.84 -15.30
N SER A 138 4.14 -27.38 -16.45
CA SER A 138 4.84 -26.37 -17.25
C SER A 138 5.09 -25.09 -16.42
N LYS A 139 6.23 -24.45 -16.64
CA LYS A 139 6.63 -23.23 -15.94
C LYS A 139 5.57 -22.14 -16.02
N ASP A 140 4.92 -22.00 -17.18
CA ASP A 140 3.92 -20.97 -17.44
C ASP A 140 2.60 -21.23 -16.68
N SER A 141 2.11 -22.47 -16.65
CA SER A 141 0.90 -22.83 -15.87
C SER A 141 1.08 -22.58 -14.38
N ARG A 142 2.26 -22.92 -13.86
CA ARG A 142 2.61 -22.72 -12.45
C ARG A 142 2.69 -21.24 -12.11
N LEU A 143 3.39 -20.44 -12.91
CA LEU A 143 3.49 -18.99 -12.73
C LEU A 143 2.09 -18.35 -12.76
N PHE A 144 1.25 -18.71 -13.73
CA PHE A 144 -0.11 -18.22 -13.85
C PHE A 144 -0.92 -18.48 -12.57
N ARG A 145 -0.87 -19.69 -12.02
CA ARG A 145 -1.58 -20.09 -10.81
C ARG A 145 -1.12 -19.29 -9.58
N TRP A 146 0.20 -19.12 -9.40
CA TRP A 146 0.74 -18.31 -8.29
C TRP A 146 0.35 -16.83 -8.41
N VAL A 147 0.42 -16.26 -9.60
CA VAL A 147 0.02 -14.87 -9.85
C VAL A 147 -1.49 -14.69 -9.66
N ALA A 148 -2.31 -15.64 -10.13
CA ALA A 148 -3.77 -15.58 -9.93
C ALA A 148 -4.15 -15.61 -8.45
N TRP A 149 -3.57 -16.53 -7.68
CA TRP A 149 -3.76 -16.63 -6.22
C TRP A 149 -3.36 -15.34 -5.50
N PHE A 150 -2.18 -14.83 -5.82
CA PHE A 150 -1.68 -13.59 -5.23
C PHE A 150 -2.58 -12.40 -5.56
N THR A 151 -2.98 -12.27 -6.82
CA THR A 151 -3.83 -11.14 -7.25
C THR A 151 -5.23 -11.22 -6.66
N GLY A 152 -5.83 -12.41 -6.61
CA GLY A 152 -7.14 -12.64 -6.00
C GLY A 152 -7.13 -12.33 -4.50
N SER A 153 -6.18 -12.90 -3.77
CA SER A 153 -6.05 -12.67 -2.33
C SER A 153 -5.77 -11.21 -1.98
N LYS A 154 -4.93 -10.53 -2.76
CA LYS A 154 -4.67 -9.09 -2.62
C LYS A 154 -5.96 -8.27 -2.76
N ASN A 155 -6.78 -8.55 -3.77
CA ASN A 155 -8.01 -7.80 -4.00
C ASN A 155 -9.03 -8.03 -2.87
N ALA A 156 -9.11 -9.25 -2.34
CA ALA A 156 -9.91 -9.55 -1.15
C ALA A 156 -9.43 -8.73 0.06
N MET A 157 -8.11 -8.71 0.32
CA MET A 157 -7.53 -7.93 1.43
C MET A 157 -7.78 -6.43 1.29
N LYS A 158 -7.77 -5.91 0.06
CA LYS A 158 -8.10 -4.51 -0.19
C LYS A 158 -9.57 -4.19 0.14
N GLY A 159 -10.50 -5.09 -0.23
CA GLY A 159 -11.92 -4.97 0.13
C GLY A 159 -12.14 -4.99 1.65
N ILE A 160 -11.48 -5.92 2.35
CA ILE A 160 -11.48 -5.99 3.81
C ILE A 160 -10.88 -4.70 4.42
N GLY A 161 -9.83 -4.15 3.81
CA GLY A 161 -9.23 -2.89 4.20
C GLY A 161 -10.21 -1.71 4.09
N PHE A 162 -10.99 -1.63 3.00
CA PHE A 162 -12.03 -0.60 2.86
C PHE A 162 -13.08 -0.69 3.97
N LEU A 163 -13.60 -1.88 4.26
CA LEU A 163 -14.54 -2.10 5.36
C LEU A 163 -13.89 -1.75 6.71
N GLY A 164 -12.69 -2.28 6.96
CA GLY A 164 -11.93 -2.02 8.18
C GLY A 164 -11.65 -0.54 8.40
N GLY A 165 -11.27 0.20 7.35
CA GLY A 165 -11.04 1.65 7.41
C GLY A 165 -12.30 2.42 7.82
N GLY A 166 -13.46 2.07 7.28
CA GLY A 166 -14.73 2.65 7.69
C GLY A 166 -15.06 2.40 9.17
N LEU A 167 -14.88 1.15 9.62
CA LEU A 167 -15.09 0.77 11.03
C LEU A 167 -14.10 1.46 11.97
N LEU A 168 -12.83 1.54 11.61
CA LEU A 168 -11.81 2.23 12.40
C LEU A 168 -12.14 3.71 12.55
N LEU A 169 -12.49 4.38 11.45
CA LEU A 169 -12.83 5.80 11.47
C LEU A 169 -14.06 6.09 12.35
N THR A 170 -15.08 5.25 12.30
CA THR A 170 -16.31 5.44 13.10
C THR A 170 -16.10 5.12 14.57
N GLY A 171 -15.25 4.11 14.89
CA GLY A 171 -15.01 3.70 16.28
C GLY A 171 -13.94 4.52 17.01
N PHE A 172 -12.86 4.89 16.32
CA PHE A 172 -11.68 5.51 16.96
C PHE A 172 -11.39 6.94 16.48
N GLY A 173 -12.08 7.40 15.45
CA GLY A 173 -11.81 8.72 14.84
C GLY A 173 -10.58 8.71 13.93
N PHE A 174 -10.26 9.86 13.32
CA PHE A 174 -9.24 9.95 12.28
C PHE A 174 -7.82 9.65 12.79
N GLN A 175 -7.36 10.37 13.80
CA GLN A 175 -5.98 10.26 14.29
C GLN A 175 -5.67 8.88 14.87
N ASN A 176 -6.55 8.35 15.72
CA ASN A 176 -6.33 7.03 16.34
C ASN A 176 -6.38 5.91 15.31
N SER A 177 -7.23 6.03 14.27
CA SER A 177 -7.26 5.07 13.17
C SER A 177 -5.94 5.05 12.41
N LEU A 178 -5.33 6.21 12.14
CA LEU A 178 -4.02 6.29 11.49
C LEU A 178 -2.92 5.66 12.35
N TRP A 179 -2.90 5.92 13.66
CA TRP A 179 -1.95 5.29 14.57
C TRP A 179 -2.10 3.77 14.64
N LEU A 180 -3.32 3.26 14.62
CA LEU A 180 -3.56 1.82 14.53
C LEU A 180 -3.02 1.23 13.22
N LEU A 181 -3.17 1.93 12.09
CA LEU A 181 -2.60 1.51 10.83
C LEU A 181 -1.05 1.55 10.84
N VAL A 182 -0.44 2.55 11.48
CA VAL A 182 1.03 2.61 11.67
C VAL A 182 1.52 1.41 12.46
N PHE A 183 0.83 1.06 13.54
CA PHE A 183 1.20 -0.10 14.35
C PHE A 183 1.06 -1.44 13.61
N LEU A 184 0.11 -1.51 12.69
CA LEU A 184 -0.12 -2.71 11.88
C LEU A 184 0.89 -2.85 10.72
N THR A 185 1.47 -1.74 10.24
CA THR A 185 2.42 -1.72 9.10
C THR A 185 3.85 -1.98 9.54
#